data_cd328bd35c96aad391f90ca5bceea45e
#
_entry.id   cd328bd35c96aad391f90ca5bceea45e
#
_cell.length_a   1.000
_cell.length_b   1.000
_cell.length_c   1.000
_cell.angle_alpha   90.00
_cell.angle_beta   90.00
_cell.angle_gamma   90.00
#
_symmetry.space_group_name_H-M   'P 1'
#
loop_
_entity.id
_entity.type
_entity.pdbx_description
1 polymer ?
#
loop_
_entity_poly.entity_id
_entity_poly.type
_entity_poly.pdbx_seq_one_letter_code
_entity_poly.pdbx_strand_id
1 'polypeptide(L)'
;MKQQIKYILVFTLLSGIWAKDKKIYISADLEGVVGAVTGAQLGPGGFEYNRFREFMTGEVNAAIKAARAAGATEILVADSHGNGQNLLIEKLPKDV
;
A
#
# COMPACT_ATOMS: atom_id res chain seq x y z
N MET A 1 -32.27 30.58 -7.31
CA MET A 1 -31.11 29.95 -7.90
C MET A 1 -29.77 30.42 -7.34
N LYS A 2 -29.51 31.72 -7.25
CA LYS A 2 -28.24 32.23 -6.70
C LYS A 2 -27.98 31.86 -5.23
N GLN A 3 -29.02 31.77 -4.39
CA GLN A 3 -28.90 31.36 -2.99
C GLN A 3 -28.54 29.88 -2.81
N GLN A 4 -29.09 28.99 -3.65
CA GLN A 4 -28.80 27.55 -3.58
C GLN A 4 -27.34 27.23 -3.91
N ILE A 5 -26.73 27.96 -4.85
CA ILE A 5 -25.33 27.83 -5.21
C ILE A 5 -24.41 28.20 -4.02
N LYS A 6 -24.78 29.22 -3.24
CA LYS A 6 -24.04 29.63 -2.02
C LYS A 6 -24.02 28.52 -0.96
N TYR A 7 -25.13 27.83 -0.76
CA TYR A 7 -25.22 26.73 0.22
C TYR A 7 -24.40 25.52 -0.21
N ILE A 8 -24.38 25.18 -1.49
CA ILE A 8 -23.58 24.08 -2.02
C ILE A 8 -22.08 24.36 -1.83
N LEU A 9 -21.62 25.58 -2.09
CA LEU A 9 -20.23 25.98 -1.89
C LEU A 9 -19.80 25.91 -0.43
N VAL A 10 -20.64 26.36 0.50
CA VAL A 10 -20.39 26.28 1.94
C VAL A 10 -20.30 24.83 2.41
N PHE A 11 -21.19 23.96 1.94
CA PHE A 11 -21.17 22.54 2.26
C PHE A 11 -19.88 21.85 1.76
N THR A 12 -19.43 22.15 0.54
CA THR A 12 -18.19 21.63 -0.02
C THR A 12 -16.96 22.06 0.76
N LEU A 13 -16.89 23.32 1.19
CA LEU A 13 -15.83 23.84 2.05
C LEU A 13 -15.82 23.17 3.42
N LEU A 14 -16.98 22.96 4.04
CA LEU A 14 -17.10 22.24 5.32
C LEU A 14 -16.65 20.79 5.20
N SER A 15 -16.99 20.10 4.11
CA SER A 15 -16.52 18.72 3.85
C SER A 15 -15.00 18.65 3.74
N GLY A 16 -14.35 19.63 3.11
CA GLY A 16 -12.89 19.73 3.02
C GLY A 16 -12.22 19.99 4.36
N ILE A 17 -12.85 20.78 5.24
CA ILE A 17 -12.33 21.10 6.58
C ILE A 17 -12.35 19.88 7.51
N TRP A 18 -13.30 18.95 7.32
CA TRP A 18 -13.47 17.77 8.16
C TRP A 18 -12.70 16.54 7.66
N ALA A 19 -11.93 16.65 6.57
CA ALA A 19 -11.07 15.56 6.08
C ALA A 19 -9.96 15.31 7.10
N LYS A 20 -9.93 14.10 7.65
CA LYS A 20 -8.90 13.67 8.62
C LYS A 20 -7.76 12.96 7.90
N ASP A 21 -6.56 13.06 8.45
CA ASP A 21 -5.42 12.26 8.04
C ASP A 21 -5.74 10.77 8.18
N LYS A 22 -5.33 10.01 7.17
CA LYS A 22 -5.43 8.54 7.16
C LYS A 22 -4.04 7.96 7.14
N LYS A 23 -3.68 7.28 8.22
CA LYS A 23 -2.41 6.57 8.34
C LYS A 23 -2.65 5.09 8.11
N ILE A 24 -1.90 4.50 7.20
CA ILE A 24 -2.01 3.09 6.82
C ILE A 24 -0.71 2.39 7.18
N TYR A 25 -0.84 1.25 7.84
CA TYR A 25 0.26 0.33 8.09
C TYR A 25 0.05 -0.93 7.26
N ILE A 26 1.06 -1.30 6.46
CA ILE A 26 1.05 -2.52 5.65
C ILE A 26 2.11 -3.46 6.20
N SER A 27 1.68 -4.60 6.73
CA SER A 27 2.58 -5.69 7.12
C SER A 27 2.63 -6.69 5.96
N ALA A 28 3.73 -6.68 5.24
CA ALA A 28 3.90 -7.52 4.05
C ALA A 28 4.53 -8.86 4.41
N ASP A 29 3.93 -9.94 3.93
CA ASP A 29 4.41 -11.29 4.14
C ASP A 29 4.38 -12.07 2.82
N LEU A 30 5.31 -13.00 2.65
CA LEU A 30 5.46 -13.71 1.38
C LEU A 30 4.47 -14.87 1.25
N GLU A 31 4.12 -15.53 2.33
CA GLU A 31 3.15 -16.64 2.31
C GLU A 31 1.73 -16.20 1.90
N GLY A 32 1.41 -14.94 1.99
CA GLY A 32 0.12 -14.41 1.55
C GLY A 32 0.06 -14.05 0.07
N VAL A 33 1.19 -14.07 -0.62
CA VAL A 33 1.28 -13.69 -2.04
C VAL A 33 0.64 -14.75 -2.92
N VAL A 34 -0.13 -14.34 -3.92
CA VAL A 34 -0.80 -15.26 -4.84
C VAL A 34 0.24 -16.15 -5.56
N GLY A 35 0.04 -17.47 -5.45
CA GLY A 35 0.92 -18.45 -6.05
C GLY A 35 2.04 -18.94 -5.14
N ALA A 36 2.24 -18.36 -3.96
CA ALA A 36 3.21 -18.86 -2.99
C ALA A 36 2.68 -20.12 -2.30
N VAL A 37 3.20 -21.29 -2.68
CA VAL A 37 2.72 -22.60 -2.21
C VAL A 37 3.83 -23.53 -1.74
N THR A 38 5.10 -23.22 -2.01
CA THR A 38 6.24 -24.08 -1.64
C THR A 38 7.38 -23.28 -1.03
N GLY A 39 8.23 -23.98 -0.26
CA GLY A 39 9.43 -23.39 0.34
C GLY A 39 10.42 -22.82 -0.68
N ALA A 40 10.42 -23.36 -1.90
CA ALA A 40 11.29 -22.88 -2.99
C ALA A 40 10.99 -21.42 -3.41
N GLN A 41 9.85 -20.89 -3.01
CA GLN A 41 9.39 -19.54 -3.31
C GLN A 41 9.64 -18.55 -2.15
N LEU A 42 9.92 -19.05 -0.95
CA LEU A 42 9.77 -18.29 0.30
C LEU A 42 11.08 -17.83 0.92
N GLY A 43 12.23 -18.23 0.43
CA GLY A 43 13.50 -17.88 1.05
C GLY A 43 14.70 -17.87 0.13
N PRO A 44 15.83 -17.28 0.56
CA PRO A 44 17.02 -17.05 -0.27
C PRO A 44 17.61 -18.31 -0.91
N GLY A 45 17.40 -19.49 -0.33
CA GLY A 45 17.84 -20.75 -0.91
C GLY A 45 16.92 -21.31 -1.99
N GLY A 46 15.73 -20.75 -2.18
CA GLY A 46 14.74 -21.22 -3.12
C GLY A 46 14.98 -20.71 -4.54
N PHE A 47 14.83 -21.58 -5.53
CA PHE A 47 15.10 -21.22 -6.93
C PHE A 47 14.07 -20.24 -7.52
N GLU A 48 12.90 -20.09 -6.92
CA GLU A 48 11.87 -19.12 -7.33
C GLU A 48 11.79 -17.88 -6.44
N TYR A 49 12.61 -17.78 -5.41
CA TYR A 49 12.52 -16.74 -4.41
C TYR A 49 12.58 -15.31 -4.99
N ASN A 50 13.52 -15.03 -5.88
CA ASN A 50 13.65 -13.69 -6.48
C ASN A 50 12.42 -13.29 -7.28
N ARG A 51 11.81 -14.23 -7.98
CA ARG A 51 10.56 -14.02 -8.71
C ARG A 51 9.41 -13.65 -7.75
N PHE A 52 9.32 -14.36 -6.62
CA PHE A 52 8.27 -14.09 -5.62
C PHE A 52 8.50 -12.81 -4.83
N ARG A 53 9.73 -12.37 -4.67
CA ARG A 53 10.03 -11.02 -4.17
C ARG A 53 9.44 -9.95 -5.08
N GLU A 54 9.50 -10.12 -6.38
CA GLU A 54 8.87 -9.20 -7.33
C GLU A 54 7.35 -9.21 -7.21
N PHE A 55 6.73 -10.37 -7.06
CA PHE A 55 5.29 -10.48 -6.86
C PHE A 55 4.86 -9.84 -5.54
N MET A 56 5.56 -10.10 -4.46
CA MET A 56 5.30 -9.47 -3.16
C MET A 56 5.37 -7.94 -3.25
N THR A 57 6.41 -7.43 -3.87
CA THR A 57 6.59 -5.98 -4.08
C THR A 57 5.47 -5.41 -4.93
N GLY A 58 5.06 -6.12 -5.97
CA GLY A 58 3.92 -5.73 -6.83
C GLY A 58 2.60 -5.66 -6.06
N GLU A 59 2.32 -6.63 -5.19
CA GLU A 59 1.11 -6.62 -4.36
C GLU A 59 1.13 -5.46 -3.34
N VAL A 60 2.28 -5.21 -2.73
CA VAL A 60 2.44 -4.06 -1.83
C VAL A 60 2.22 -2.74 -2.57
N ASN A 61 2.78 -2.60 -3.76
CA ASN A 61 2.55 -1.42 -4.60
C ASN A 61 1.08 -1.22 -4.97
N ALA A 62 0.37 -2.31 -5.27
CA ALA A 62 -1.07 -2.25 -5.52
C ALA A 62 -1.85 -1.78 -4.28
N ALA A 63 -1.49 -2.27 -3.11
CA ALA A 63 -2.09 -1.84 -1.84
C ALA A 63 -1.80 -0.36 -1.53
N ILE A 64 -0.57 0.10 -1.74
CA ILE A 64 -0.18 1.50 -1.58
C ILE A 64 -1.00 2.39 -2.51
N LYS A 65 -1.10 2.03 -3.78
CA LYS A 65 -1.87 2.77 -4.78
C LYS A 65 -3.34 2.89 -4.38
N ALA A 66 -3.94 1.79 -3.93
CA ALA A 66 -5.34 1.79 -3.48
C ALA A 66 -5.53 2.63 -2.21
N ALA A 67 -4.62 2.54 -1.24
CA ALA A 67 -4.65 3.34 -0.03
C ALA A 67 -4.58 4.85 -0.34
N ARG A 68 -3.69 5.25 -1.24
CA ARG A 68 -3.57 6.64 -1.71
C ARG A 68 -4.85 7.11 -2.39
N ALA A 69 -5.43 6.30 -3.28
CA ALA A 69 -6.69 6.62 -3.94
C ALA A 69 -7.85 6.79 -2.95
N ALA A 70 -7.80 6.08 -1.82
CA ALA A 70 -8.77 6.21 -0.73
C ALA A 70 -8.46 7.35 0.25
N GLY A 71 -7.42 8.14 0.02
CA GLY A 71 -7.08 9.32 0.80
C GLY A 71 -6.04 9.10 1.90
N ALA A 72 -5.25 8.03 1.85
CA ALA A 72 -4.15 7.83 2.79
C ALA A 72 -3.12 8.95 2.65
N THR A 73 -2.75 9.56 3.77
CA THR A 73 -1.78 10.65 3.85
C THR A 73 -0.40 10.18 4.29
N GLU A 74 -0.34 9.06 4.99
CA GLU A 74 0.90 8.46 5.46
C GLU A 74 0.80 6.94 5.34
N ILE A 75 1.82 6.32 4.78
CA ILE A 75 1.86 4.86 4.61
C ILE A 75 3.19 4.35 5.13
N LEU A 76 3.13 3.41 6.08
CA LEU A 76 4.27 2.67 6.58
C LEU A 76 4.18 1.22 6.09
N VAL A 77 5.23 0.74 5.45
CA VAL A 77 5.33 -0.65 5.01
C VAL A 77 6.38 -1.37 5.83
N ALA A 78 6.00 -2.49 6.42
CA ALA A 78 6.94 -3.40 7.10
C ALA A 78 7.13 -4.66 6.27
N ASP A 79 8.37 -5.02 6.05
CA ASP A 79 8.74 -6.34 5.50
C ASP A 79 8.75 -7.34 6.65
N SER A 80 7.66 -8.08 6.78
CA SER A 80 7.39 -8.94 7.93
C SER A 80 7.67 -10.42 7.67
N HIS A 81 8.27 -10.75 6.53
CA HIS A 81 8.60 -12.12 6.18
C HIS A 81 10.06 -12.45 6.44
N GLY A 82 10.31 -13.55 7.13
CA GLY A 82 11.64 -14.13 7.29
C GLY A 82 12.68 -13.12 7.80
N ASN A 83 13.67 -12.82 6.96
CA ASN A 83 14.79 -11.94 7.30
C ASN A 83 14.49 -10.43 7.17
N GLY A 84 13.30 -10.05 6.73
CA GLY A 84 12.95 -8.65 6.50
C GLY A 84 13.61 -8.01 5.28
N GLN A 85 14.12 -8.80 4.35
CA GLN A 85 14.87 -8.35 3.17
C GLN A 85 14.22 -8.86 1.87
N ASN A 86 12.90 -8.94 1.86
CA ASN A 86 12.16 -9.55 0.75
C ASN A 86 11.65 -8.53 -0.26
N LEU A 87 11.18 -7.39 0.22
CA LEU A 87 10.72 -6.30 -0.64
C LEU A 87 11.87 -5.69 -1.45
N LEU A 88 11.59 -5.39 -2.70
CA LEU A 88 12.52 -4.65 -3.58
C LEU A 88 12.28 -3.16 -3.35
N ILE A 89 13.03 -2.57 -2.42
CA ILE A 89 12.80 -1.19 -1.95
C ILE A 89 12.94 -0.15 -3.06
N GLU A 90 13.78 -0.41 -4.05
CA GLU A 90 13.96 0.45 -5.22
C GLU A 90 12.71 0.52 -6.11
N LYS A 91 11.78 -0.43 -5.95
CA LYS A 91 10.51 -0.48 -6.69
C LYS A 91 9.32 0.07 -5.89
N LEU A 92 9.54 0.45 -4.64
CA LEU A 92 8.52 1.11 -3.83
C LEU A 92 8.50 2.62 -4.10
N PRO A 93 7.35 3.29 -3.90
CA PRO A 93 7.31 4.76 -3.92
C PRO A 93 8.25 5.36 -2.89
N LYS A 94 8.88 6.49 -3.21
CA LYS A 94 9.86 7.13 -2.31
C LYS A 94 9.24 7.78 -1.08
N ASP A 95 7.95 7.94 -1.07
CA ASP A 95 7.20 8.63 -0.02
C ASP A 95 6.48 7.66 0.95
N VAL A 96 6.90 6.40 0.96
CA VAL A 96 6.43 5.40 1.93
C VAL A 96 7.56 4.96 2.83
#